data_4d7b171696f0aa69db9c9cd9caa0cfcc
#
_entry.id   4d7b171696f0aa69db9c9cd9caa0cfcc
#
_cell.length_a   1.000
_cell.length_b   1.000
_cell.length_c   1.000
_cell.angle_alpha   90.00
_cell.angle_beta   90.00
_cell.angle_gamma   90.00
#
_symmetry.space_group_name_H-M   'P 1'
#
loop_
_entity.id
_entity.type
_entity.pdbx_description
1 polymer ?
#
loop_
_entity_poly.entity_id
_entity_poly.type
_entity_poly.pdbx_seq_one_letter_code
_entity_poly.pdbx_strand_id
1 'polypeptide(L)'
;MAGTADVLKQKTTIPGVHFAVLVPNQRGLDDLVSLLSSQPSSPPLTDEISIFTAATDAFARANLNCTISESLTRLSPVAQTALNSNLRVRGYVSVAIACPYTGKVDYKRVREISKQLIEMGCYEVSLGDTVGQGTPFEVQEMIEEVTKDVPVSKLAVSVYDLHL
;
A
#
# COMPACT_ATOMS: atom_id res chain seq x y z
N MET A 1 -11.46 0.04 -10.53
CA MET A 1 -10.92 1.29 -11.12
C MET A 1 -11.10 1.24 -12.62
N ALA A 2 -11.82 2.22 -13.15
CA ALA A 2 -12.03 2.28 -14.61
C ALA A 2 -10.68 2.51 -15.32
N GLY A 3 -10.44 1.78 -16.42
CA GLY A 3 -9.25 1.94 -17.25
C GLY A 3 -8.00 1.13 -16.85
N THR A 4 -7.96 0.45 -15.71
CA THR A 4 -6.79 -0.35 -15.30
C THR A 4 -6.43 -1.40 -16.36
N ALA A 5 -7.42 -2.11 -16.89
CA ALA A 5 -7.19 -3.12 -17.93
C ALA A 5 -6.58 -2.53 -19.22
N ASP A 6 -7.03 -1.34 -19.64
CA ASP A 6 -6.54 -0.68 -20.83
C ASP A 6 -5.10 -0.19 -20.64
N VAL A 7 -4.77 0.36 -19.48
CA VAL A 7 -3.41 0.77 -19.12
C VAL A 7 -2.47 -0.44 -19.12
N LEU A 8 -2.86 -1.55 -18.48
CA LEU A 8 -2.04 -2.76 -18.45
C LEU A 8 -1.78 -3.36 -19.83
N LYS A 9 -2.78 -3.32 -20.74
CA LYS A 9 -2.64 -3.82 -22.11
C LYS A 9 -1.75 -2.94 -22.98
N GLN A 10 -1.71 -1.64 -22.74
CA GLN A 10 -0.99 -0.66 -23.57
C GLN A 10 0.42 -0.35 -23.05
N LYS A 11 0.74 -0.70 -21.80
CA LYS A 11 2.05 -0.42 -21.24
C LYS A 11 3.16 -1.23 -21.92
N THR A 12 4.31 -0.62 -22.09
CA THR A 12 5.53 -1.33 -22.51
C THR A 12 6.09 -2.10 -21.32
N THR A 13 6.34 -3.38 -21.49
CA THR A 13 7.00 -4.20 -20.47
C THR A 13 8.52 -3.96 -20.52
N ILE A 14 9.11 -3.68 -19.36
CA ILE A 14 10.54 -3.44 -19.20
C ILE A 14 11.09 -4.54 -18.30
N PRO A 15 12.10 -5.32 -18.74
CA PRO A 15 12.70 -6.35 -17.90
C PRO A 15 13.18 -5.81 -16.55
N GLY A 16 12.84 -6.51 -15.47
CA GLY A 16 13.21 -6.11 -14.11
C GLY A 16 12.38 -4.98 -13.49
N VAL A 17 11.36 -4.47 -14.22
CA VAL A 17 10.43 -3.46 -13.70
C VAL A 17 9.08 -4.11 -13.38
N HIS A 18 8.65 -3.98 -12.13
CA HIS A 18 7.34 -4.42 -11.65
C HIS A 18 6.35 -3.26 -11.69
N PHE A 19 5.18 -3.47 -12.28
CA PHE A 19 4.12 -2.46 -12.35
C PHE A 19 3.00 -2.84 -11.41
N ALA A 20 3.00 -2.29 -10.22
CA ALA A 20 1.99 -2.58 -9.21
C ALA A 20 0.61 -2.04 -9.62
N VAL A 21 -0.43 -2.84 -9.37
CA VAL A 21 -1.83 -2.44 -9.58
C VAL A 21 -2.49 -2.18 -8.24
N LEU A 22 -3.08 -1.00 -8.05
CA LEU A 22 -3.83 -0.69 -6.85
C LEU A 22 -5.12 -1.53 -6.79
N VAL A 23 -5.26 -2.31 -5.72
CA VAL A 23 -6.40 -3.18 -5.45
C VAL A 23 -7.04 -2.78 -4.11
N PRO A 24 -8.15 -2.04 -4.12
CA PRO A 24 -8.76 -1.53 -2.90
C PRO A 24 -9.61 -2.55 -2.14
N ASN A 25 -10.03 -3.65 -2.80
CA ASN A 25 -10.95 -4.64 -2.24
C ASN A 25 -10.94 -5.94 -3.05
N GLN A 26 -11.66 -6.97 -2.55
CA GLN A 26 -11.74 -8.30 -3.17
C GLN A 26 -12.23 -8.24 -4.63
N ARG A 27 -13.26 -7.43 -4.91
CA ARG A 27 -13.79 -7.30 -6.28
C ARG A 27 -12.73 -6.81 -7.27
N GLY A 28 -11.92 -5.82 -6.86
CA GLY A 28 -10.83 -5.32 -7.70
C GLY A 28 -9.76 -6.37 -7.96
N LEU A 29 -9.51 -7.27 -6.99
CA LEU A 29 -8.62 -8.40 -7.16
C LEU A 29 -9.20 -9.44 -8.11
N ASP A 30 -10.46 -9.80 -7.95
CA ASP A 30 -11.14 -10.79 -8.79
C ASP A 30 -11.15 -10.34 -10.26
N ASP A 31 -11.43 -9.05 -10.52
CA ASP A 31 -11.37 -8.45 -11.84
C ASP A 31 -9.96 -8.53 -12.45
N LEU A 32 -8.91 -8.26 -11.64
CA LEU A 32 -7.51 -8.35 -12.06
C LEU A 32 -7.11 -9.79 -12.38
N VAL A 33 -7.40 -10.74 -11.49
CA VAL A 33 -7.06 -12.16 -11.67
C VAL A 33 -7.76 -12.71 -12.91
N SER A 34 -9.02 -12.33 -13.13
CA SER A 34 -9.78 -12.70 -14.34
C SER A 34 -9.12 -12.15 -15.60
N LEU A 35 -8.64 -10.90 -15.58
CA LEU A 35 -7.91 -10.30 -16.70
C LEU A 35 -6.61 -11.06 -16.98
N LEU A 36 -5.81 -11.34 -15.97
CA LEU A 36 -4.53 -12.06 -16.12
C LEU A 36 -4.74 -13.47 -16.65
N SER A 37 -5.79 -14.16 -16.22
CA SER A 37 -6.15 -15.50 -16.69
C SER A 37 -6.65 -15.51 -18.14
N SER A 38 -7.39 -14.48 -18.53
CA SER A 38 -7.94 -14.36 -19.91
C SER A 38 -6.90 -13.91 -20.94
N GLN A 39 -5.79 -13.31 -20.49
CA GLN A 39 -4.73 -12.79 -21.36
C GLN A 39 -3.35 -13.21 -20.82
N PRO A 40 -3.03 -14.51 -20.90
CA PRO A 40 -1.71 -14.97 -20.47
C PRO A 40 -0.64 -14.36 -21.38
N SER A 41 0.36 -13.72 -20.76
CA SER A 41 1.49 -13.10 -21.44
C SER A 41 2.79 -13.43 -20.71
N SER A 42 3.90 -13.41 -21.45
CA SER A 42 5.23 -13.60 -20.86
C SER A 42 6.13 -12.44 -21.28
N PRO A 43 6.51 -11.57 -20.34
CA PRO A 43 6.13 -11.53 -18.92
C PRO A 43 4.65 -11.17 -18.71
N PRO A 44 4.09 -11.43 -17.52
CA PRO A 44 2.68 -11.14 -17.23
C PRO A 44 2.38 -9.64 -17.29
N LEU A 45 1.12 -9.27 -17.50
CA LEU A 45 0.69 -7.86 -17.51
C LEU A 45 1.03 -7.15 -16.19
N THR A 46 0.92 -7.84 -15.08
CA THR A 46 1.47 -7.46 -13.78
C THR A 46 1.73 -8.70 -12.94
N ASP A 47 2.66 -8.61 -12.02
CA ASP A 47 2.97 -9.63 -11.00
C ASP A 47 2.85 -9.05 -9.57
N GLU A 48 2.32 -7.82 -9.46
CA GLU A 48 2.28 -7.11 -8.18
C GLU A 48 0.98 -6.34 -8.00
N ILE A 49 0.45 -6.39 -6.78
CA ILE A 49 -0.64 -5.52 -6.34
C ILE A 49 -0.20 -4.61 -5.20
N SER A 50 -0.86 -3.45 -5.12
CA SER A 50 -0.76 -2.52 -4.01
C SER A 50 -2.06 -2.52 -3.21
N ILE A 51 -1.96 -2.67 -1.90
CA ILE A 51 -3.05 -2.45 -0.94
C ILE A 51 -2.71 -1.28 -0.03
N PHE A 52 -3.71 -0.57 0.48
CA PHE A 52 -3.45 0.60 1.32
C PHE A 52 -4.43 0.75 2.47
N THR A 53 -3.94 1.35 3.52
CA THR A 53 -4.71 1.84 4.66
C THR A 53 -4.16 3.21 5.10
N ALA A 54 -4.55 3.71 6.25
CA ALA A 54 -4.09 4.98 6.78
C ALA A 54 -3.64 4.86 8.23
N ALA A 55 -2.85 5.80 8.72
CA ALA A 55 -2.41 5.85 10.11
C ALA A 55 -3.45 6.47 11.06
N THR A 56 -4.53 7.08 10.54
CA THR A 56 -5.61 7.67 11.35
C THR A 56 -6.99 7.21 10.88
N ASP A 57 -7.90 6.98 11.83
CA ASP A 57 -9.28 6.62 11.52
C ASP A 57 -10.02 7.73 10.77
N ALA A 58 -9.69 9.00 11.03
CA ALA A 58 -10.29 10.13 10.32
C ALA A 58 -9.98 10.06 8.82
N PHE A 59 -8.72 9.80 8.47
CA PHE A 59 -8.32 9.67 7.07
C PHE A 59 -8.86 8.38 6.43
N ALA A 60 -8.85 7.26 7.17
CA ALA A 60 -9.41 6.00 6.69
C ALA A 60 -10.92 6.14 6.38
N ARG A 61 -11.69 6.80 7.25
CA ARG A 61 -13.12 7.07 7.01
C ARG A 61 -13.36 7.96 5.80
N ALA A 62 -12.56 9.00 5.62
CA ALA A 62 -12.69 9.91 4.48
C ALA A 62 -12.39 9.22 3.13
N ASN A 63 -11.41 8.31 3.08
CA ASN A 63 -10.94 7.70 1.85
C ASN A 63 -11.49 6.28 1.59
N LEU A 64 -11.72 5.49 2.66
CA LEU A 64 -12.11 4.08 2.57
C LEU A 64 -13.51 3.82 3.13
N ASN A 65 -14.14 4.85 3.72
CA ASN A 65 -15.43 4.75 4.41
C ASN A 65 -15.45 3.63 5.48
N CYS A 66 -14.35 3.51 6.23
CA CYS A 66 -14.22 2.54 7.33
C CYS A 66 -13.11 2.99 8.30
N THR A 67 -13.02 2.32 9.46
CA THR A 67 -11.90 2.47 10.40
C THR A 67 -10.66 1.75 9.91
N ILE A 68 -9.50 2.02 10.54
CA ILE A 68 -8.25 1.30 10.26
C ILE A 68 -8.45 -0.21 10.52
N SER A 69 -9.05 -0.56 11.66
CA SER A 69 -9.29 -1.96 12.02
C SER A 69 -10.16 -2.69 10.98
N GLU A 70 -11.24 -2.05 10.53
CA GLU A 70 -12.10 -2.58 9.48
C GLU A 70 -11.37 -2.69 8.14
N SER A 71 -10.52 -1.71 7.79
CA SER A 71 -9.74 -1.75 6.55
C SER A 71 -8.76 -2.91 6.56
N LEU A 72 -8.03 -3.12 7.63
CA LEU A 72 -7.07 -4.24 7.79
C LEU A 72 -7.80 -5.59 7.73
N THR A 73 -8.96 -5.71 8.38
CA THR A 73 -9.80 -6.92 8.31
C THR A 73 -10.24 -7.22 6.86
N ARG A 74 -10.62 -6.20 6.09
CA ARG A 74 -11.03 -6.34 4.68
C ARG A 74 -9.84 -6.65 3.76
N LEU A 75 -8.64 -6.13 4.06
CA LEU A 75 -7.44 -6.32 3.25
C LEU A 75 -6.81 -7.70 3.44
N SER A 76 -6.95 -8.32 4.61
CA SER A 76 -6.36 -9.63 4.90
C SER A 76 -6.75 -10.71 3.88
N PRO A 77 -8.03 -10.96 3.57
CA PRO A 77 -8.39 -11.93 2.54
C PRO A 77 -7.92 -11.52 1.13
N VAL A 78 -7.87 -10.22 0.82
CA VAL A 78 -7.35 -9.73 -0.48
C VAL A 78 -5.88 -10.09 -0.63
N ALA A 79 -5.06 -9.84 0.40
CA ALA A 79 -3.64 -10.19 0.39
C ALA A 79 -3.43 -11.71 0.23
N GLN A 80 -4.16 -12.54 0.98
CA GLN A 80 -4.07 -13.99 0.89
C GLN A 80 -4.47 -14.51 -0.50
N THR A 81 -5.55 -14.01 -1.07
CA THR A 81 -5.99 -14.41 -2.42
C THR A 81 -4.97 -14.01 -3.47
N ALA A 82 -4.37 -12.82 -3.36
CA ALA A 82 -3.32 -12.37 -4.27
C ALA A 82 -2.09 -13.25 -4.20
N LEU A 83 -1.61 -13.57 -3.00
CA LEU A 83 -0.46 -14.46 -2.78
C LEU A 83 -0.71 -15.86 -3.34
N ASN A 84 -1.91 -16.42 -3.13
CA ASN A 84 -2.32 -17.70 -3.70
C ASN A 84 -2.40 -17.67 -5.24
N SER A 85 -2.55 -16.49 -5.83
CA SER A 85 -2.53 -16.25 -7.28
C SER A 85 -1.13 -15.90 -7.80
N ASN A 86 -0.07 -16.14 -7.01
CA ASN A 86 1.33 -15.81 -7.30
C ASN A 86 1.58 -14.31 -7.58
N LEU A 87 0.78 -13.42 -7.01
CA LEU A 87 1.00 -11.98 -7.06
C LEU A 87 1.75 -11.54 -5.81
N ARG A 88 2.72 -10.64 -5.99
CA ARG A 88 3.37 -9.95 -4.89
C ARG A 88 2.42 -8.90 -4.31
N VAL A 89 2.50 -8.68 -3.01
CA VAL A 89 1.64 -7.69 -2.33
C VAL A 89 2.52 -6.63 -1.68
N ARG A 90 2.31 -5.37 -2.03
CA ARG A 90 2.93 -4.20 -1.41
C ARG A 90 1.91 -3.44 -0.59
N GLY A 91 2.24 -3.15 0.67
CA GLY A 91 1.38 -2.39 1.58
C GLY A 91 1.71 -0.90 1.56
N TYR A 92 0.70 -0.05 1.77
CA TYR A 92 0.87 1.39 1.91
C TYR A 92 0.16 1.89 3.16
N VAL A 93 0.83 2.76 3.91
CA VAL A 93 0.26 3.48 5.06
C VAL A 93 0.25 4.97 4.75
N SER A 94 -0.93 5.51 4.47
CA SER A 94 -1.11 6.95 4.21
C SER A 94 -1.08 7.75 5.50
N VAL A 95 -0.74 9.04 5.41
CA VAL A 95 -0.64 10.00 6.51
C VAL A 95 0.23 9.52 7.66
N ALA A 96 1.39 8.93 7.34
CA ALA A 96 2.29 8.34 8.34
C ALA A 96 2.97 9.39 9.25
N ILE A 97 3.09 10.64 8.82
CA ILE A 97 3.68 11.75 9.59
C ILE A 97 2.60 12.67 10.15
N ALA A 98 1.78 13.21 9.26
CA ALA A 98 0.73 14.15 9.61
C ALA A 98 -0.57 13.85 8.86
N CYS A 99 -1.69 14.06 9.54
CA CYS A 99 -3.04 13.87 8.99
C CYS A 99 -3.73 15.24 8.84
N PRO A 100 -4.36 15.54 7.68
CA PRO A 100 -5.03 16.82 7.47
C PRO A 100 -6.24 17.04 8.37
N TYR A 101 -6.76 15.96 8.99
CA TYR A 101 -7.93 16.01 9.87
C TYR A 101 -7.57 16.04 11.36
N THR A 102 -6.46 15.41 11.78
CA THR A 102 -6.12 15.21 13.20
C THR A 102 -4.74 15.73 13.58
N GLY A 103 -3.96 16.26 12.64
CA GLY A 103 -2.60 16.77 12.89
C GLY A 103 -1.57 15.65 13.06
N LYS A 104 -0.64 15.82 13.98
CA LYS A 104 0.48 14.90 14.21
C LYS A 104 -0.01 13.46 14.49
N VAL A 105 0.67 12.48 13.89
CA VAL A 105 0.32 11.07 14.00
C VAL A 105 1.19 10.38 15.08
N ASP A 106 0.60 9.45 15.80
CA ASP A 106 1.34 8.58 16.72
C ASP A 106 2.09 7.50 15.93
N TYR A 107 3.41 7.55 15.94
CA TYR A 107 4.26 6.60 15.21
C TYR A 107 4.17 5.17 15.73
N LYS A 108 3.73 4.94 16.98
CA LYS A 108 3.40 3.61 17.48
C LYS A 108 2.26 2.98 16.67
N ARG A 109 1.28 3.81 16.29
CA ARG A 109 0.18 3.37 15.44
C ARG A 109 0.67 2.99 14.04
N VAL A 110 1.59 3.78 13.47
CA VAL A 110 2.22 3.47 12.17
C VAL A 110 2.97 2.15 12.24
N ARG A 111 3.72 1.91 13.34
CA ARG A 111 4.42 0.65 13.60
C ARG A 111 3.47 -0.55 13.63
N GLU A 112 2.40 -0.47 14.43
CA GLU A 112 1.41 -1.54 14.59
C GLU A 112 0.74 -1.91 13.25
N ILE A 113 0.35 -0.91 12.46
CA ILE A 113 -0.26 -1.10 11.14
C ILE A 113 0.75 -1.72 10.18
N SER A 114 1.98 -1.22 10.15
CA SER A 114 3.04 -1.75 9.28
C SER A 114 3.35 -3.20 9.60
N LYS A 115 3.43 -3.55 10.88
CA LYS A 115 3.59 -4.94 11.34
C LYS A 115 2.47 -5.84 10.81
N GLN A 116 1.21 -5.42 10.96
CA GLN A 116 0.06 -6.20 10.47
C GLN A 116 0.09 -6.40 8.97
N LEU A 117 0.48 -5.39 8.19
CA LEU A 117 0.64 -5.53 6.73
C LEU A 117 1.74 -6.54 6.37
N ILE A 118 2.87 -6.54 7.07
CA ILE A 118 3.92 -7.56 6.88
C ILE A 118 3.41 -8.96 7.25
N GLU A 119 2.68 -9.09 8.37
CA GLU A 119 2.07 -10.34 8.81
C GLU A 119 1.01 -10.88 7.83
N MET A 120 0.33 -10.00 7.09
CA MET A 120 -0.58 -10.38 5.99
C MET A 120 0.16 -10.91 4.76
N GLY A 121 1.49 -10.78 4.70
CA GLY A 121 2.32 -11.24 3.58
C GLY A 121 2.78 -10.15 2.63
N CYS A 122 2.63 -8.86 2.98
CA CYS A 122 3.27 -7.80 2.20
C CYS A 122 4.79 -7.96 2.25
N TYR A 123 5.43 -7.92 1.08
CA TYR A 123 6.89 -8.01 1.00
C TYR A 123 7.56 -6.72 1.45
N GLU A 124 6.87 -5.59 1.31
CA GLU A 124 7.31 -4.24 1.67
C GLU A 124 6.12 -3.38 2.09
N VAL A 125 6.36 -2.44 3.00
CA VAL A 125 5.39 -1.41 3.41
C VAL A 125 5.96 -0.03 3.11
N SER A 126 5.21 0.76 2.33
CA SER A 126 5.53 2.15 2.01
C SER A 126 4.82 3.09 3.00
N LEU A 127 5.62 3.91 3.70
CA LEU A 127 5.16 4.91 4.65
C LEU A 127 5.02 6.26 3.92
N GLY A 128 3.79 6.75 3.79
CA GLY A 128 3.50 7.96 3.01
C GLY A 128 3.38 9.21 3.89
N ASP A 129 4.25 10.20 3.64
CA ASP A 129 3.98 11.57 4.05
C ASP A 129 3.01 12.20 3.04
N THR A 130 1.73 11.81 3.16
CA THR A 130 0.69 12.10 2.16
C THR A 130 0.42 13.59 1.97
N VAL A 131 0.70 14.40 2.98
CA VAL A 131 0.45 15.85 2.96
C VAL A 131 1.72 16.70 2.88
N GLY A 132 2.89 16.05 2.76
CA GLY A 132 4.16 16.73 2.55
C GLY A 132 4.56 17.66 3.71
N GLN A 133 4.25 17.28 4.95
CA GLN A 133 4.56 18.09 6.14
C GLN A 133 5.70 17.53 6.99
N GLY A 134 6.26 16.40 6.58
CA GLY A 134 7.32 15.72 7.32
C GLY A 134 8.65 16.43 7.23
N THR A 135 9.21 16.78 8.37
CA THR A 135 10.61 17.20 8.47
C THR A 135 11.54 15.99 8.47
N PRO A 136 12.83 16.13 8.09
CA PRO A 136 13.79 15.03 8.17
C PRO A 136 13.87 14.38 9.55
N PHE A 137 13.73 15.15 10.61
CA PHE A 137 13.72 14.66 11.99
C PHE A 137 12.49 13.80 12.29
N GLU A 138 11.30 14.23 11.88
CA GLU A 138 10.06 13.45 12.06
C GLU A 138 10.06 12.16 11.25
N VAL A 139 10.61 12.18 10.04
CA VAL A 139 10.81 10.96 9.22
C VAL A 139 11.75 9.99 9.94
N GLN A 140 12.85 10.50 10.51
CA GLN A 140 13.78 9.68 11.30
C GLN A 140 13.08 9.06 12.51
N GLU A 141 12.38 9.86 13.34
CA GLU A 141 11.63 9.34 14.50
C GLU A 141 10.62 8.26 14.13
N MET A 142 9.89 8.47 13.03
CA MET A 142 8.92 7.48 12.53
C MET A 142 9.62 6.18 12.12
N ILE A 143 10.71 6.26 11.36
CA ILE A 143 11.47 5.07 10.93
C ILE A 143 12.04 4.33 12.15
N GLU A 144 12.64 5.05 13.10
CA GLU A 144 13.16 4.47 14.36
C GLU A 144 12.06 3.74 15.14
N GLU A 145 10.85 4.31 15.18
CA GLU A 145 9.73 3.64 15.86
C GLU A 145 9.26 2.40 15.09
N VAL A 146 9.09 2.48 13.77
CA VAL A 146 8.58 1.38 12.95
C VAL A 146 9.57 0.21 12.90
N THR A 147 10.88 0.50 12.88
CA THR A 147 11.93 -0.53 12.81
C THR A 147 12.06 -1.38 14.09
N LYS A 148 11.37 -1.04 15.16
CA LYS A 148 11.27 -1.91 16.34
C LYS A 148 10.56 -3.24 16.05
N ASP A 149 9.63 -3.26 15.09
CA ASP A 149 8.84 -4.45 14.74
C ASP A 149 8.99 -4.86 13.25
N VAL A 150 9.42 -3.96 12.37
CA VAL A 150 9.54 -4.20 10.92
C VAL A 150 10.97 -3.96 10.47
N PRO A 151 11.65 -4.94 9.86
CA PRO A 151 13.00 -4.73 9.33
C PRO A 151 13.06 -3.60 8.30
N VAL A 152 14.09 -2.75 8.37
CA VAL A 152 14.27 -1.61 7.44
C VAL A 152 14.28 -2.04 5.98
N SER A 153 14.77 -3.24 5.67
CA SER A 153 14.77 -3.81 4.31
C SER A 153 13.37 -4.09 3.73
N LYS A 154 12.33 -3.99 4.57
CA LYS A 154 10.92 -4.13 4.19
C LYS A 154 10.16 -2.81 4.24
N LEU A 155 10.86 -1.69 4.37
CA LEU A 155 10.27 -0.36 4.41
C LEU A 155 10.66 0.46 3.20
N ALA A 156 9.71 1.23 2.71
CA ALA A 156 9.90 2.33 1.77
C ALA A 156 9.28 3.60 2.35
N VAL A 157 9.74 4.75 1.91
CA VAL A 157 9.15 6.05 2.27
C VAL A 157 8.74 6.78 0.99
N SER A 158 7.55 7.33 0.99
CA SER A 158 7.05 8.21 -0.06
C SER A 158 6.83 9.60 0.52
N VAL A 159 7.58 10.57 0.01
CA VAL A 159 7.53 11.96 0.48
C VAL A 159 6.99 12.83 -0.65
N TYR A 160 5.98 13.66 -0.34
CA TYR A 160 5.49 14.68 -1.25
C TYR A 160 6.16 16.00 -0.89
N ASP A 161 6.91 16.60 -1.82
CA ASP A 161 7.44 17.95 -1.67
C ASP A 161 6.40 18.95 -2.20
N LEU A 162 5.83 19.75 -1.28
CA LEU A 162 4.86 20.80 -1.63
C LEU A 162 5.55 22.19 -1.82
N HIS A 163 6.88 22.24 -1.82
CA HIS A 163 7.64 23.46 -1.90
C HIS A 163 8.24 23.73 -3.31
N LEU A 164 7.60 23.17 -4.35
CA LEU A 164 7.91 23.53 -5.75
C LEU A 164 6.98 24.61 -6.26
#